data_83e000e13157c70997b4150ee486fba6
#
_entry.id   83e000e13157c70997b4150ee486fba6
#
_cell.length_a   1.000
_cell.length_b   1.000
_cell.length_c   1.000
_cell.angle_alpha   90.00
_cell.angle_beta   90.00
_cell.angle_gamma   90.00
#
_symmetry.space_group_name_H-M   'P 1'
#
loop_
_entity.id
_entity.type
_entity.pdbx_description
1 polymer ?
#
loop_
_entity_poly.entity_id
_entity_poly.type
_entity_poly.pdbx_seq_one_letter_code
_entity_poly.pdbx_strand_id
1 'polypeptide(L)'
;MNAPTSESTSGLGFEVDRDHVGWLTFDRPDSSVNTLTPLLMQELDALLSQLESRIANGQIFALVLRSGKEGSFIAGADVEAIAALSSAADARAASAEGQRIFRRIERLRVPTVAAVDGACMGGGTELILHCDYRVASDRNSTVIGLPEVRLGILPGFGGTVKLPPLVGMQNALGIILSGKPVRPSRAKRIGLIDEVVAAARFRSAVSEFVAGVIGNRVERAPPTLGFGQRLLERMLPAQVQ
;
A
#
# COMPACT_ATOMS: atom_id res chain seq x y z
N MET A 1 11.47 29.86 -0.18
CA MET A 1 10.35 30.02 -1.13
C MET A 1 10.16 28.69 -1.81
N ASN A 2 9.12 27.91 -1.43
CA ASN A 2 8.79 26.66 -2.07
C ASN A 2 8.09 27.00 -3.39
N ALA A 3 8.61 26.47 -4.51
CA ALA A 3 7.92 26.55 -5.79
C ALA A 3 6.57 25.83 -5.65
N PRO A 4 5.48 26.37 -6.20
CA PRO A 4 4.20 25.68 -6.20
C PRO A 4 4.35 24.39 -7.01
N THR A 5 4.02 23.26 -6.38
CA THR A 5 3.82 21.99 -7.05
C THR A 5 2.78 22.20 -8.15
N SER A 6 3.09 21.86 -9.39
CA SER A 6 2.11 21.81 -10.48
C SER A 6 0.92 20.95 -9.99
N GLU A 7 -0.30 21.49 -10.07
CA GLU A 7 -1.50 20.72 -9.81
C GLU A 7 -1.51 19.53 -10.77
N SER A 8 -1.33 18.32 -10.19
CA SER A 8 -1.38 17.07 -10.94
C SER A 8 -2.81 16.83 -11.39
N THR A 9 -3.02 16.61 -12.67
CA THR A 9 -4.34 16.29 -13.22
C THR A 9 -4.88 14.94 -12.76
N SER A 10 -4.01 14.04 -12.27
CA SER A 10 -4.39 12.73 -11.74
C SER A 10 -4.74 12.75 -10.24
N GLY A 11 -4.35 13.81 -9.52
CA GLY A 11 -4.47 13.89 -8.07
C GLY A 11 -3.30 13.25 -7.31
N LEU A 12 -2.12 13.16 -7.91
CA LEU A 12 -0.90 12.74 -7.26
C LEU A 12 -0.06 13.96 -6.86
N GLY A 13 0.07 14.23 -5.55
CA GLY A 13 0.90 15.30 -5.01
C GLY A 13 2.18 14.76 -4.38
N PHE A 14 3.25 15.57 -4.44
CA PHE A 14 4.52 15.21 -3.79
C PHE A 14 5.18 16.44 -3.18
N GLU A 15 5.60 16.32 -1.93
CA GLU A 15 6.38 17.33 -1.22
C GLU A 15 7.48 16.69 -0.38
N VAL A 16 8.52 17.44 -0.05
CA VAL A 16 9.57 17.02 0.89
C VAL A 16 9.56 18.03 2.04
N ASP A 17 9.48 17.53 3.26
CA ASP A 17 9.51 18.36 4.44
C ASP A 17 10.95 18.73 4.88
N ARG A 18 11.04 19.51 5.97
CA ARG A 18 12.33 19.96 6.54
C ARG A 18 13.19 18.83 7.11
N ASP A 19 12.58 17.69 7.40
CA ASP A 19 13.26 16.50 7.94
C ASP A 19 13.64 15.52 6.81
N HIS A 20 13.58 15.99 5.55
CA HIS A 20 13.88 15.20 4.34
C HIS A 20 12.96 13.98 4.16
N VAL A 21 11.74 14.03 4.70
CA VAL A 21 10.72 13.02 4.45
C VAL A 21 9.93 13.41 3.20
N GLY A 22 9.89 12.53 2.23
CA GLY A 22 9.04 12.65 1.05
C GLY A 22 7.60 12.24 1.39
N TRP A 23 6.62 13.09 1.09
CA TRP A 23 5.20 12.85 1.28
C TRP A 23 4.52 12.71 -0.07
N LEU A 24 4.14 11.49 -0.42
CA LEU A 24 3.38 11.16 -1.62
C LEU A 24 1.90 11.12 -1.27
N THR A 25 1.12 12.05 -1.80
CA THR A 25 -0.29 12.23 -1.47
C THR A 25 -1.17 11.85 -2.65
N PHE A 26 -2.08 10.92 -2.43
CA PHE A 26 -3.16 10.57 -3.36
C PHE A 26 -4.36 11.44 -3.03
N ASP A 27 -4.77 12.32 -3.94
CA ASP A 27 -5.90 13.23 -3.76
C ASP A 27 -6.57 13.52 -5.11
N ARG A 28 -7.25 12.49 -5.64
CA ARG A 28 -7.91 12.57 -6.93
C ARG A 28 -8.92 13.72 -6.95
N PRO A 29 -8.80 14.70 -7.88
CA PRO A 29 -9.77 15.77 -7.99
C PRO A 29 -11.16 15.21 -8.38
N ASP A 30 -12.21 15.93 -8.05
CA ASP A 30 -13.61 15.62 -8.42
C ASP A 30 -14.09 14.20 -8.04
N SER A 31 -13.48 13.61 -7.03
CA SER A 31 -13.84 12.28 -6.51
C SER A 31 -13.77 12.24 -4.99
N SER A 32 -14.74 11.60 -4.36
CA SER A 32 -14.73 11.37 -2.90
C SER A 32 -13.73 10.29 -2.47
N VAL A 33 -13.19 9.53 -3.43
CA VAL A 33 -12.26 8.42 -3.18
C VAL A 33 -11.08 8.46 -4.16
N ASN A 34 -9.94 7.94 -3.73
CA ASN A 34 -8.81 7.70 -4.61
C ASN A 34 -8.96 6.33 -5.28
N THR A 35 -8.77 6.27 -6.59
CA THR A 35 -8.68 5.04 -7.38
C THR A 35 -7.39 5.05 -8.19
N LEU A 36 -6.81 3.88 -8.40
CA LEU A 36 -5.61 3.72 -9.25
C LEU A 36 -6.05 3.67 -10.72
N THR A 37 -6.16 4.84 -11.33
CA THR A 37 -6.44 4.96 -12.76
C THR A 37 -5.17 4.72 -13.58
N PRO A 38 -5.29 4.37 -14.89
CA PRO A 38 -4.12 4.26 -15.76
C PRO A 38 -3.26 5.53 -15.79
N LEU A 39 -3.90 6.72 -15.80
CA LEU A 39 -3.19 8.00 -15.77
C LEU A 39 -2.41 8.18 -14.47
N LEU A 40 -3.03 7.93 -13.30
CA LEU A 40 -2.36 8.02 -12.01
C LEU A 40 -1.18 7.03 -11.92
N MET A 41 -1.33 5.82 -12.46
CA MET A 41 -0.24 4.83 -12.48
C MET A 41 0.94 5.30 -13.35
N GLN A 42 0.68 5.95 -14.49
CA GLN A 42 1.73 6.53 -15.33
C GLN A 42 2.45 7.69 -14.63
N GLU A 43 1.70 8.59 -13.98
CA GLU A 43 2.29 9.69 -13.20
C GLU A 43 3.09 9.18 -12.01
N LEU A 44 2.61 8.14 -11.31
CA LEU A 44 3.35 7.49 -10.24
C LEU A 44 4.67 6.91 -10.74
N ASP A 45 4.67 6.24 -11.89
CA ASP A 45 5.90 5.69 -12.49
C ASP A 45 6.90 6.77 -12.87
N ALA A 46 6.45 7.88 -13.46
CA ALA A 46 7.28 9.03 -13.76
C ALA A 46 7.86 9.69 -12.50
N LEU A 47 7.02 9.86 -11.47
CA LEU A 47 7.45 10.42 -10.19
C LEU A 47 8.48 9.52 -9.50
N LEU A 48 8.32 8.20 -9.53
CA LEU A 48 9.29 7.26 -8.96
C LEU A 48 10.69 7.44 -9.56
N SER A 49 10.81 7.77 -10.85
CA SER A 49 12.12 8.07 -11.48
C SER A 49 12.78 9.31 -10.86
N GLN A 50 12.00 10.34 -10.53
CA GLN A 50 12.49 11.53 -9.85
C GLN A 50 12.87 11.22 -8.39
N LEU A 51 12.06 10.41 -7.70
CA LEU A 51 12.31 10.00 -6.31
C LEU A 51 13.60 9.19 -6.19
N GLU A 52 13.82 8.22 -7.07
CA GLU A 52 15.05 7.42 -7.13
C GLU A 52 16.31 8.30 -7.23
N SER A 53 16.26 9.32 -8.11
CA SER A 53 17.36 10.28 -8.25
C SER A 53 17.56 11.14 -7.01
N ARG A 54 16.48 11.65 -6.41
CA ARG A 54 16.53 12.47 -5.19
C ARG A 54 17.02 11.70 -3.97
N ILE A 55 16.62 10.43 -3.85
CA ILE A 55 17.09 9.50 -2.82
C ILE A 55 18.60 9.25 -3.00
N ALA A 56 19.03 8.95 -4.22
CA ALA A 56 20.46 8.73 -4.52
C ALA A 56 21.33 9.94 -4.18
N ASN A 57 20.77 11.15 -4.32
CA ASN A 57 21.44 12.42 -3.97
C ASN A 57 21.31 12.82 -2.48
N GLY A 58 20.74 11.95 -1.62
CA GLY A 58 20.60 12.23 -0.18
C GLY A 58 19.60 13.32 0.15
N GLN A 59 18.64 13.60 -0.72
CA GLN A 59 17.61 14.64 -0.52
C GLN A 59 16.36 14.11 0.16
N ILE A 60 16.19 12.78 0.21
CA ILE A 60 15.05 12.10 0.82
C ILE A 60 15.58 10.93 1.66
N PHE A 61 15.15 10.85 2.93
CA PHE A 61 15.56 9.82 3.89
C PHE A 61 14.46 8.82 4.22
N ALA A 62 13.20 9.14 3.92
CA ALA A 62 12.05 8.25 4.00
C ALA A 62 10.98 8.69 3.02
N LEU A 63 10.08 7.79 2.62
CA LEU A 63 8.92 8.08 1.80
C LEU A 63 7.64 7.66 2.52
N VAL A 64 6.69 8.58 2.65
CA VAL A 64 5.36 8.30 3.19
C VAL A 64 4.32 8.38 2.10
N LEU A 65 3.51 7.33 1.96
CA LEU A 65 2.34 7.29 1.08
C LEU A 65 1.10 7.62 1.92
N ARG A 66 0.35 8.64 1.54
CA ARG A 66 -0.86 9.06 2.27
C ARG A 66 -1.99 9.45 1.33
N SER A 67 -3.19 9.55 1.86
CA SER A 67 -4.37 10.11 1.17
C SER A 67 -4.63 11.56 1.60
N GLY A 68 -5.08 12.38 0.65
CA GLY A 68 -5.71 13.68 0.91
C GLY A 68 -7.20 13.57 1.25
N LYS A 69 -7.82 12.40 1.10
CA LYS A 69 -9.25 12.16 1.35
C LYS A 69 -9.48 11.71 2.79
N GLU A 70 -10.40 12.34 3.48
CA GLU A 70 -10.79 11.92 4.82
C GLU A 70 -11.57 10.58 4.75
N GLY A 71 -11.17 9.62 5.58
CA GLY A 71 -11.84 8.33 5.69
C GLY A 71 -11.70 7.39 4.49
N SER A 72 -10.87 7.75 3.50
CA SER A 72 -10.55 6.92 2.34
C SER A 72 -9.07 7.00 2.02
N PHE A 73 -8.38 5.87 2.00
CA PHE A 73 -6.99 5.82 1.53
C PHE A 73 -6.96 5.63 0.01
N ILE A 74 -7.17 4.41 -0.48
CA ILE A 74 -7.33 4.08 -1.90
C ILE A 74 -8.37 2.98 -2.00
N ALA A 75 -9.44 3.22 -2.77
CA ALA A 75 -10.59 2.32 -2.90
C ALA A 75 -10.33 1.11 -3.83
N GLY A 76 -9.22 1.11 -4.55
CA GLY A 76 -8.81 0.04 -5.45
C GLY A 76 -8.36 0.55 -6.81
N ALA A 77 -8.21 -0.39 -7.76
CA ALA A 77 -8.01 -0.07 -9.16
C ALA A 77 -9.31 0.46 -9.80
N ASP A 78 -9.17 1.14 -10.92
CA ASP A 78 -10.30 1.62 -11.70
C ASP A 78 -11.08 0.45 -12.32
N VAL A 79 -12.28 0.20 -11.81
CA VAL A 79 -13.14 -0.92 -12.25
C VAL A 79 -13.58 -0.75 -13.72
N GLU A 80 -13.79 0.47 -14.18
CA GLU A 80 -14.14 0.75 -15.58
C GLU A 80 -12.97 0.43 -16.51
N ALA A 81 -11.75 0.79 -16.12
CA ALA A 81 -10.55 0.43 -16.85
C ALA A 81 -10.33 -1.10 -16.90
N ILE A 82 -10.62 -1.81 -15.81
CA ILE A 82 -10.58 -3.27 -15.78
C ILE A 82 -11.63 -3.87 -16.71
N ALA A 83 -12.88 -3.37 -16.68
CA ALA A 83 -13.97 -3.85 -17.51
C ALA A 83 -13.73 -3.59 -19.01
N ALA A 84 -12.95 -2.58 -19.36
CA ALA A 84 -12.59 -2.26 -20.75
C ALA A 84 -11.51 -3.18 -21.33
N LEU A 85 -10.86 -4.05 -20.55
CA LEU A 85 -9.86 -5.00 -21.04
C LEU A 85 -10.54 -6.03 -21.96
N SER A 86 -10.06 -6.13 -23.19
CA SER A 86 -10.72 -6.90 -24.26
C SER A 86 -10.17 -8.32 -24.39
N SER A 87 -9.01 -8.62 -23.81
CA SER A 87 -8.36 -9.91 -23.94
C SER A 87 -7.59 -10.31 -22.65
N ALA A 88 -7.32 -11.61 -22.53
CA ALA A 88 -6.43 -12.13 -21.48
C ALA A 88 -4.99 -11.57 -21.60
N ALA A 89 -4.57 -11.20 -22.82
CA ALA A 89 -3.26 -10.58 -23.03
C ALA A 89 -3.23 -9.17 -22.44
N ASP A 90 -4.29 -8.37 -22.64
CA ASP A 90 -4.42 -7.02 -22.08
C ASP A 90 -4.45 -7.06 -20.55
N ALA A 91 -5.23 -7.99 -19.98
CA ALA A 91 -5.31 -8.17 -18.53
C ALA A 91 -3.94 -8.56 -17.93
N ARG A 92 -3.21 -9.45 -18.60
CA ARG A 92 -1.85 -9.82 -18.17
C ARG A 92 -0.88 -8.65 -18.26
N ALA A 93 -0.93 -7.86 -19.33
CA ALA A 93 -0.09 -6.68 -19.50
C ALA A 93 -0.37 -5.63 -18.43
N ALA A 94 -1.64 -5.32 -18.16
CA ALA A 94 -2.05 -4.38 -17.13
C ALA A 94 -1.59 -4.83 -15.71
N SER A 95 -1.76 -6.12 -15.39
CA SER A 95 -1.28 -6.67 -14.11
C SER A 95 0.25 -6.61 -14.01
N ALA A 96 0.98 -6.96 -15.07
CA ALA A 96 2.43 -6.93 -15.10
C ALA A 96 2.96 -5.49 -14.91
N GLU A 97 2.32 -4.52 -15.53
CA GLU A 97 2.68 -3.10 -15.41
C GLU A 97 2.44 -2.57 -13.98
N GLY A 98 1.28 -2.85 -13.39
CA GLY A 98 1.03 -2.49 -11.99
C GLY A 98 2.04 -3.11 -11.03
N GLN A 99 2.36 -4.40 -11.20
CA GLN A 99 3.39 -5.07 -10.42
C GLN A 99 4.79 -4.46 -10.64
N ARG A 100 5.11 -4.05 -11.85
CA ARG A 100 6.37 -3.39 -12.17
C ARG A 100 6.52 -2.08 -11.40
N ILE A 101 5.47 -1.24 -11.43
CA ILE A 101 5.45 0.06 -10.76
C ILE A 101 5.56 -0.12 -9.23
N PHE A 102 4.76 -1.01 -8.65
CA PHE A 102 4.78 -1.23 -7.19
C PHE A 102 6.11 -1.82 -6.70
N ARG A 103 6.74 -2.69 -7.48
CA ARG A 103 8.09 -3.20 -7.17
C ARG A 103 9.16 -2.11 -7.16
N ARG A 104 8.97 -0.97 -7.85
CA ARG A 104 9.90 0.16 -7.74
C ARG A 104 9.85 0.78 -6.36
N ILE A 105 8.64 0.90 -5.74
CA ILE A 105 8.48 1.39 -4.36
C ILE A 105 9.24 0.48 -3.39
N GLU A 106 9.10 -0.83 -3.52
CA GLU A 106 9.80 -1.82 -2.69
C GLU A 106 11.34 -1.76 -2.81
N ARG A 107 11.84 -1.31 -3.97
CA ARG A 107 13.28 -1.22 -4.25
C ARG A 107 13.91 0.12 -3.86
N LEU A 108 13.13 1.08 -3.40
CA LEU A 108 13.66 2.33 -2.90
C LEU A 108 14.62 2.07 -1.73
N ARG A 109 15.74 2.80 -1.70
CA ARG A 109 16.80 2.61 -0.70
C ARG A 109 16.59 3.41 0.58
N VAL A 110 15.35 3.80 0.84
CA VAL A 110 14.91 4.50 2.04
C VAL A 110 13.68 3.80 2.60
N PRO A 111 13.40 3.92 3.90
CA PRO A 111 12.16 3.40 4.47
C PRO A 111 10.92 3.94 3.77
N THR A 112 9.99 3.06 3.42
CA THR A 112 8.70 3.41 2.83
C THR A 112 7.59 3.10 3.81
N VAL A 113 6.73 4.08 4.10
CA VAL A 113 5.65 3.98 5.11
C VAL A 113 4.31 4.28 4.45
N ALA A 114 3.39 3.33 4.49
CA ALA A 114 1.99 3.58 4.12
C ALA A 114 1.22 4.11 5.34
N ALA A 115 0.73 5.34 5.25
CA ALA A 115 -0.09 5.99 6.28
C ALA A 115 -1.58 5.84 5.92
N VAL A 116 -2.21 4.78 6.45
CA VAL A 116 -3.57 4.35 6.07
C VAL A 116 -4.61 4.96 7.00
N ASP A 117 -5.32 6.01 6.55
CA ASP A 117 -6.47 6.58 7.25
C ASP A 117 -7.74 6.45 6.39
N GLY A 118 -8.58 5.48 6.71
CA GLY A 118 -9.78 5.15 5.96
C GLY A 118 -9.69 3.86 5.14
N ALA A 119 -10.61 3.70 4.19
CA ALA A 119 -10.73 2.49 3.37
C ALA A 119 -9.51 2.30 2.45
N CYS A 120 -8.86 1.14 2.56
CA CYS A 120 -7.74 0.70 1.75
C CYS A 120 -8.08 -0.66 1.14
N MET A 121 -8.45 -0.67 -0.14
CA MET A 121 -9.06 -1.83 -0.76
C MET A 121 -8.37 -2.21 -2.07
N GLY A 122 -8.38 -3.49 -2.41
CA GLY A 122 -7.90 -3.99 -3.70
C GLY A 122 -6.47 -3.52 -4.03
N GLY A 123 -6.29 -2.91 -5.18
CA GLY A 123 -5.01 -2.34 -5.60
C GLY A 123 -4.38 -1.38 -4.58
N GLY A 124 -5.20 -0.68 -3.77
CA GLY A 124 -4.70 0.13 -2.66
C GLY A 124 -4.05 -0.72 -1.56
N THR A 125 -4.66 -1.86 -1.24
CA THR A 125 -4.03 -2.84 -0.33
C THR A 125 -2.77 -3.42 -0.96
N GLU A 126 -2.78 -3.74 -2.26
CA GLU A 126 -1.61 -4.26 -2.95
C GLU A 126 -0.46 -3.23 -2.95
N LEU A 127 -0.76 -1.94 -3.12
CA LEU A 127 0.23 -0.86 -3.02
C LEU A 127 0.93 -0.84 -1.66
N ILE A 128 0.16 -0.87 -0.55
CA ILE A 128 0.76 -0.82 0.78
C ILE A 128 1.54 -2.09 1.14
N LEU A 129 1.27 -3.22 0.50
CA LEU A 129 2.05 -4.45 0.66
C LEU A 129 3.47 -4.34 0.05
N HIS A 130 3.72 -3.35 -0.81
CA HIS A 130 5.05 -3.05 -1.35
C HIS A 130 5.80 -1.98 -0.54
N CYS A 131 5.19 -1.41 0.50
CA CYS A 131 5.88 -0.55 1.45
C CYS A 131 6.58 -1.37 2.54
N ASP A 132 7.66 -0.83 3.12
CA ASP A 132 8.33 -1.45 4.26
C ASP A 132 7.41 -1.50 5.49
N TYR A 133 6.71 -0.41 5.77
CA TYR A 133 5.86 -0.27 6.96
C TYR A 133 4.46 0.22 6.60
N ARG A 134 3.49 -0.12 7.47
CA ARG A 134 2.07 0.28 7.37
C ARG A 134 1.58 0.75 8.73
N VAL A 135 1.25 2.02 8.83
CA VAL A 135 0.63 2.64 10.01
C VAL A 135 -0.82 2.92 9.68
N ALA A 136 -1.75 2.45 10.50
CA ALA A 136 -3.18 2.65 10.28
C ALA A 136 -3.82 3.47 11.41
N SER A 137 -4.81 4.31 11.07
CA SER A 137 -5.66 4.94 12.08
C SER A 137 -6.67 3.94 12.66
N ASP A 138 -7.11 4.17 13.89
CA ASP A 138 -8.21 3.43 14.53
C ASP A 138 -9.61 3.90 14.11
N ARG A 139 -9.69 4.80 13.12
CA ARG A 139 -10.96 5.34 12.59
C ARG A 139 -11.92 4.22 12.19
N ASN A 140 -13.20 4.40 12.43
CA ASN A 140 -14.22 3.40 12.06
C ASN A 140 -14.29 3.10 10.55
N SER A 141 -13.95 4.08 9.71
CA SER A 141 -13.88 3.90 8.25
C SER A 141 -12.61 3.17 7.80
N THR A 142 -11.59 3.05 8.66
CA THR A 142 -10.34 2.37 8.29
C THR A 142 -10.56 0.86 8.24
N VAL A 143 -10.43 0.33 7.04
CA VAL A 143 -10.51 -1.10 6.74
C VAL A 143 -9.56 -1.44 5.62
N ILE A 144 -9.00 -2.64 5.63
CA ILE A 144 -7.99 -3.08 4.67
C ILE A 144 -8.41 -4.43 4.10
N GLY A 145 -8.41 -4.59 2.78
CA GLY A 145 -8.85 -5.84 2.19
C GLY A 145 -8.64 -5.99 0.70
N LEU A 146 -8.83 -7.20 0.21
CA LEU A 146 -8.72 -7.59 -1.19
C LEU A 146 -10.08 -8.12 -1.67
N PRO A 147 -10.98 -7.25 -2.16
CA PRO A 147 -12.35 -7.62 -2.53
C PRO A 147 -12.49 -8.17 -3.95
N GLU A 148 -11.41 -8.38 -4.68
CA GLU A 148 -11.36 -8.74 -6.10
C GLU A 148 -12.22 -9.96 -6.43
N VAL A 149 -12.28 -10.94 -5.55
CA VAL A 149 -13.11 -12.14 -5.73
C VAL A 149 -14.60 -11.82 -5.90
N ARG A 150 -15.07 -10.69 -5.34
CA ARG A 150 -16.47 -10.24 -5.51
C ARG A 150 -16.76 -9.71 -6.91
N LEU A 151 -15.72 -9.40 -7.67
CA LEU A 151 -15.77 -8.99 -9.07
C LEU A 151 -15.43 -10.16 -10.02
N GLY A 152 -15.24 -11.39 -9.49
CA GLY A 152 -14.86 -12.55 -10.28
C GLY A 152 -13.40 -12.55 -10.76
N ILE A 153 -12.55 -11.74 -10.15
CA ILE A 153 -11.11 -11.64 -10.49
C ILE A 153 -10.24 -11.95 -9.26
N LEU A 154 -8.94 -12.00 -9.46
CA LEU A 154 -7.93 -12.13 -8.40
C LEU A 154 -7.15 -10.82 -8.24
N PRO A 155 -6.54 -10.56 -7.06
CA PRO A 155 -5.61 -9.46 -6.88
C PRO A 155 -4.49 -9.52 -7.93
N GLY A 156 -4.38 -8.45 -8.74
CA GLY A 156 -3.53 -8.44 -9.95
C GLY A 156 -2.16 -7.79 -9.75
N PHE A 157 -2.00 -6.94 -8.74
CA PHE A 157 -0.78 -6.14 -8.53
C PHE A 157 0.18 -6.74 -7.50
N GLY A 158 0.00 -8.01 -7.13
CA GLY A 158 0.92 -8.75 -6.27
C GLY A 158 0.34 -9.18 -4.93
N GLY A 159 -0.91 -8.87 -4.61
CA GLY A 159 -1.54 -9.21 -3.33
C GLY A 159 -1.51 -10.69 -2.98
N THR A 160 -1.69 -11.57 -3.96
CA THR A 160 -1.64 -13.03 -3.76
C THR A 160 -0.26 -13.56 -3.38
N VAL A 161 0.81 -12.82 -3.74
CA VAL A 161 2.20 -13.20 -3.45
C VAL A 161 2.71 -12.51 -2.19
N LYS A 162 2.34 -11.23 -1.97
CA LYS A 162 2.86 -10.40 -0.87
C LYS A 162 2.14 -10.63 0.46
N LEU A 163 0.86 -10.94 0.43
CA LEU A 163 0.08 -11.09 1.65
C LEU A 163 0.44 -12.36 2.46
N PRO A 164 0.61 -13.56 1.85
CA PRO A 164 0.88 -14.79 2.60
C PRO A 164 2.14 -14.74 3.47
N PRO A 165 3.31 -14.26 2.98
CA PRO A 165 4.51 -14.16 3.83
C PRO A 165 4.34 -13.19 5.01
N LEU A 166 3.45 -12.20 4.87
CA LEU A 166 3.25 -11.18 5.88
C LEU A 166 2.30 -11.63 7.01
N VAL A 167 1.20 -12.32 6.67
CA VAL A 167 0.12 -12.65 7.63
C VAL A 167 -0.07 -14.17 7.85
N GLY A 168 0.71 -15.00 7.17
CA GLY A 168 0.52 -16.45 7.11
C GLY A 168 -0.57 -16.87 6.12
N MET A 169 -0.43 -18.08 5.56
CA MET A 169 -1.28 -18.59 4.48
C MET A 169 -2.77 -18.60 4.86
N GLN A 170 -3.12 -19.03 6.07
CA GLN A 170 -4.52 -19.13 6.49
C GLN A 170 -5.22 -17.77 6.52
N ASN A 171 -4.56 -16.74 7.07
CA ASN A 171 -5.12 -15.38 7.10
C ASN A 171 -5.20 -14.79 5.69
N ALA A 172 -4.18 -15.01 4.86
CA ALA A 172 -4.15 -14.55 3.48
C ALA A 172 -5.30 -15.14 2.67
N LEU A 173 -5.48 -16.46 2.70
CA LEU A 173 -6.61 -17.14 2.05
C LEU A 173 -7.96 -16.63 2.58
N GLY A 174 -8.08 -16.43 3.91
CA GLY A 174 -9.29 -15.87 4.51
C GLY A 174 -9.64 -14.48 3.98
N ILE A 175 -8.65 -13.61 3.76
CA ILE A 175 -8.85 -12.26 3.21
C ILE A 175 -9.16 -12.32 1.71
N ILE A 176 -8.34 -13.04 0.92
CA ILE A 176 -8.45 -13.09 -0.54
C ILE A 176 -9.75 -13.78 -0.98
N LEU A 177 -10.04 -14.98 -0.44
CA LEU A 177 -11.17 -15.79 -0.90
C LEU A 177 -12.52 -15.28 -0.38
N SER A 178 -12.55 -14.59 0.76
CA SER A 178 -13.80 -13.99 1.25
C SER A 178 -14.07 -12.60 0.67
N GLY A 179 -13.03 -11.89 0.25
CA GLY A 179 -13.10 -10.48 -0.14
C GLY A 179 -13.56 -9.56 1.00
N LYS A 180 -13.54 -10.04 2.25
CA LYS A 180 -13.95 -9.25 3.42
C LYS A 180 -12.78 -8.45 3.95
N PRO A 181 -12.94 -7.13 4.19
CA PRO A 181 -11.89 -6.33 4.77
C PRO A 181 -11.69 -6.65 6.25
N VAL A 182 -10.51 -6.35 6.76
CA VAL A 182 -10.15 -6.45 8.17
C VAL A 182 -10.00 -5.05 8.79
N ARG A 183 -10.39 -4.92 10.06
CA ARG A 183 -10.19 -3.70 10.85
C ARG A 183 -8.75 -3.57 11.35
N PRO A 184 -8.27 -2.35 11.65
CA PRO A 184 -6.88 -2.10 12.03
C PRO A 184 -6.39 -2.96 13.19
N SER A 185 -7.19 -3.15 14.25
CA SER A 185 -6.83 -3.99 15.40
C SER A 185 -6.58 -5.45 15.02
N ARG A 186 -7.42 -6.03 14.14
CA ARG A 186 -7.19 -7.37 13.61
C ARG A 186 -6.00 -7.38 12.65
N ALA A 187 -5.87 -6.36 11.79
CA ALA A 187 -4.77 -6.23 10.84
C ALA A 187 -3.40 -6.21 11.57
N LYS A 188 -3.28 -5.45 12.67
CA LYS A 188 -2.08 -5.46 13.53
C LYS A 188 -1.82 -6.83 14.14
N ARG A 189 -2.84 -7.47 14.70
CA ARG A 189 -2.70 -8.80 15.34
C ARG A 189 -2.21 -9.90 14.40
N ILE A 190 -2.58 -9.83 13.11
CA ILE A 190 -2.13 -10.81 12.10
C ILE A 190 -0.86 -10.40 11.36
N GLY A 191 -0.25 -9.25 11.68
CA GLY A 191 0.98 -8.75 11.08
C GLY A 191 0.80 -7.98 9.77
N LEU A 192 -0.46 -7.69 9.33
CA LEU A 192 -0.74 -6.89 8.13
C LEU A 192 -0.38 -5.41 8.34
N ILE A 193 -0.53 -4.89 9.54
CA ILE A 193 -0.22 -3.51 9.94
C ILE A 193 0.82 -3.54 11.06
N ASP A 194 1.81 -2.66 10.97
CA ASP A 194 2.90 -2.55 11.95
C ASP A 194 2.45 -1.74 13.18
N GLU A 195 1.68 -0.64 12.98
CA GLU A 195 1.19 0.19 14.08
C GLU A 195 -0.26 0.66 13.84
N VAL A 196 -1.04 0.73 14.93
CA VAL A 196 -2.38 1.32 14.94
C VAL A 196 -2.37 2.49 15.90
N VAL A 197 -2.78 3.66 15.41
CA VAL A 197 -2.72 4.92 16.14
C VAL A 197 -4.09 5.60 16.17
N ALA A 198 -4.31 6.41 17.19
CA ALA A 198 -5.56 7.17 17.31
C ALA A 198 -5.72 8.14 16.14
N ALA A 199 -6.91 8.16 15.52
CA ALA A 199 -7.22 9.02 14.37
C ALA A 199 -6.95 10.51 14.67
N ALA A 200 -7.25 10.97 15.90
CA ALA A 200 -7.00 12.35 16.33
C ALA A 200 -5.51 12.74 16.31
N ARG A 201 -4.59 11.78 16.41
CA ARG A 201 -3.14 11.99 16.40
C ARG A 201 -2.46 11.40 15.17
N PHE A 202 -3.24 11.00 14.17
CA PHE A 202 -2.72 10.18 13.06
C PHE A 202 -1.49 10.80 12.39
N ARG A 203 -1.58 12.10 12.02
CA ARG A 203 -0.47 12.79 11.33
C ARG A 203 0.80 12.86 12.19
N SER A 204 0.69 13.27 13.45
CA SER A 204 1.85 13.36 14.35
C SER A 204 2.44 11.98 14.65
N ALA A 205 1.59 10.97 14.88
CA ALA A 205 2.04 9.61 15.13
C ALA A 205 2.76 8.98 13.92
N VAL A 206 2.31 9.26 12.70
CA VAL A 206 3.02 8.85 11.48
C VAL A 206 4.38 9.52 11.40
N SER A 207 4.48 10.84 11.69
CA SER A 207 5.77 11.54 11.69
C SER A 207 6.73 11.00 12.76
N GLU A 208 6.23 10.72 13.96
CA GLU A 208 7.00 10.07 15.05
C GLU A 208 7.49 8.67 14.62
N PHE A 209 6.63 7.87 14.00
CA PHE A 209 6.99 6.55 13.49
C PHE A 209 8.08 6.63 12.42
N VAL A 210 7.93 7.55 11.46
CA VAL A 210 8.92 7.76 10.38
C VAL A 210 10.26 8.19 10.95
N ALA A 211 10.29 9.11 11.90
CA ALA A 211 11.52 9.53 12.59
C ALA A 211 12.22 8.34 13.28
N GLY A 212 11.45 7.41 13.85
CA GLY A 212 11.96 6.20 14.49
C GLY A 212 12.58 5.19 13.51
N VAL A 213 12.11 5.13 12.26
CA VAL A 213 12.63 4.18 11.26
C VAL A 213 13.72 4.76 10.37
N ILE A 214 13.90 6.08 10.31
CA ILE A 214 15.05 6.71 9.65
C ILE A 214 16.33 6.33 10.39
N GLY A 215 17.24 5.66 9.69
CA GLY A 215 18.52 5.20 10.25
C GLY A 215 18.45 3.92 11.09
N ASN A 216 17.26 3.45 11.45
CA ASN A 216 17.05 2.20 12.16
C ASN A 216 16.10 1.31 11.36
N ARG A 217 16.65 0.33 10.66
CA ARG A 217 15.81 -0.68 10.01
C ARG A 217 15.13 -1.51 11.11
N VAL A 218 13.86 -1.25 11.36
CA VAL A 218 13.08 -2.08 12.31
C VAL A 218 12.88 -3.44 11.67
N GLU A 219 13.55 -4.47 12.21
CA GLU A 219 13.31 -5.85 11.79
C GLU A 219 11.87 -6.23 12.16
N ARG A 220 11.12 -6.66 11.15
CA ARG A 220 9.78 -7.21 11.39
C ARG A 220 9.89 -8.52 12.13
N ALA A 221 9.25 -8.59 13.30
CA ALA A 221 9.00 -9.89 13.90
C ALA A 221 8.15 -10.74 12.93
N PRO A 222 8.52 -12.00 12.68
CA PRO A 222 7.69 -12.89 11.88
C PRO A 222 6.28 -12.98 12.49
N PRO A 223 5.23 -13.17 11.67
CA PRO A 223 3.87 -13.26 12.18
C PRO A 223 3.76 -14.33 13.24
N THR A 224 3.11 -14.01 14.38
CA THR A 224 2.88 -14.98 15.45
C THR A 224 1.82 -15.99 14.99
N LEU A 225 2.27 -17.04 14.35
CA LEU A 225 1.39 -18.09 13.84
C LEU A 225 0.91 -18.97 15.01
N GLY A 226 -0.39 -19.19 15.09
CA GLY A 226 -0.98 -20.17 16.00
C GLY A 226 -0.47 -21.60 15.68
N PHE A 227 -0.60 -22.52 16.65
CA PHE A 227 -0.12 -23.91 16.49
C PHE A 227 -0.65 -24.59 15.21
N GLY A 228 -1.95 -24.44 14.91
CA GLY A 228 -2.57 -25.00 13.72
C GLY A 228 -2.04 -24.37 12.42
N GLN A 229 -1.74 -23.08 12.43
CA GLN A 229 -1.15 -22.38 11.28
C GLN A 229 0.27 -22.88 11.00
N ARG A 230 1.09 -23.04 12.03
CA ARG A 230 2.45 -23.61 11.90
C ARG A 230 2.44 -25.04 11.37
N LEU A 231 1.46 -25.84 11.79
CA LEU A 231 1.32 -27.21 11.29
C LEU A 231 0.93 -27.20 9.81
N LEU A 232 -0.03 -26.37 9.41
CA LEU A 232 -0.47 -26.24 8.03
C LEU A 232 0.68 -25.79 7.11
N GLU A 233 1.46 -24.78 7.51
CA GLU A 233 2.60 -24.28 6.74
C GLU A 233 3.70 -25.34 6.56
N ARG A 234 3.93 -26.18 7.59
CA ARG A 234 4.87 -27.31 7.46
C ARG A 234 4.41 -28.39 6.49
N MET A 235 3.11 -28.51 6.23
CA MET A 235 2.53 -29.47 5.29
C MET A 235 2.50 -28.96 3.85
N LEU A 236 2.73 -27.68 3.64
CA LEU A 236 2.81 -27.11 2.28
C LEU A 236 4.18 -27.40 1.68
N PRO A 237 4.23 -27.83 0.40
CA PRO A 237 5.50 -28.03 -0.29
C PRO A 237 6.29 -26.71 -0.37
N ALA A 238 7.61 -26.80 -0.34
CA ALA A 238 8.54 -25.63 -0.34
C ALA A 238 8.33 -24.67 -1.52
N GLN A 239 7.63 -25.07 -2.56
CA GLN A 239 7.27 -24.23 -3.71
C GLN A 239 6.08 -23.29 -3.44
N VAL A 240 5.38 -23.46 -2.32
CA VAL A 240 4.20 -22.69 -1.92
C VAL A 240 4.51 -21.84 -0.67
N GLN A 241 5.67 -22.02 -0.07
CA GLN A 241 6.20 -21.21 1.04
C GLN A 241 6.99 -20.02 0.48
#